data_bcf8b94decd30736cc1f70fd816430d6
#
_entry.id   bcf8b94decd30736cc1f70fd816430d6
#
_cell.length_a   1.000
_cell.length_b   1.000
_cell.length_c   1.000
_cell.angle_alpha   90.00
_cell.angle_beta   90.00
_cell.angle_gamma   90.00
#
_symmetry.space_group_name_H-M   'P 1'
#
loop_
_entity.id
_entity.type
_entity.pdbx_description
1 polymer ?
#
loop_
_entity_poly.entity_id
_entity_poly.type
_entity_poly.pdbx_seq_one_letter_code
_entity_poly.pdbx_strand_id
1 'polypeptide(L)'
;MVETGSLGYTTNMGSIVLLAEAAEAIDTIGNGLDALFATGMSPADDRDAIQWITELETLSRRVAAAQTGLVAVIDRDNLHAADGHASAKVMVRHHAKLSEGDAKARTQVAAACRDLPDVAEAWQAGQVGASQMRVIGEVHANPRVRPEMEARQLRLLDDAKLMSARRFAQTTRSWARLVDQDGPQPAGERNHEGRDFKLIPDPIDASWTLSGSFGSMQGAEMREIFDHFIDAEFKADWAAAKVLVGDRVTKADLERTDAQRRADALHRLFRDAAAAPEGAVPPGFIHNIHWSAETYEELLASLSDNRAPRPDPDTHMCRTPDGFDIDPTEAATNSLLFSFRRMVVDAKGVVIDLGRARRFTGSARTAASGPHPRCVWPGCWVQVSACEIDHLHEHAKGGGTNPTNGIPLCGRHNRWKQKGFTVHREPDGTWRLTRPDGTQAA
;
A
#
# COMPACT_ATOMS: atom_id res chain seq x y z
N MET A 1 -39.03 57.15 -27.44
CA MET A 1 -38.63 55.98 -28.29
C MET A 1 -37.45 55.33 -27.56
N VAL A 2 -37.74 54.22 -26.94
CA VAL A 2 -36.69 53.39 -26.26
C VAL A 2 -36.59 52.16 -27.10
N GLU A 3 -35.44 51.95 -27.76
CA GLU A 3 -35.16 50.78 -28.53
C GLU A 3 -34.86 49.59 -27.58
N THR A 4 -35.73 48.61 -27.61
CA THR A 4 -35.53 47.31 -26.98
C THR A 4 -34.58 46.47 -27.84
N GLY A 5 -33.31 46.39 -27.46
CA GLY A 5 -32.35 45.50 -28.05
C GLY A 5 -32.67 44.05 -27.69
N SER A 6 -33.15 43.28 -28.63
CA SER A 6 -33.31 41.82 -28.57
C SER A 6 -31.95 41.15 -28.55
N LEU A 7 -31.52 40.61 -27.40
CA LEU A 7 -30.39 39.66 -27.30
C LEU A 7 -30.85 38.32 -27.90
N GLY A 8 -30.50 38.12 -29.17
CA GLY A 8 -30.71 36.84 -29.86
C GLY A 8 -29.74 35.79 -29.30
N TYR A 9 -30.27 34.87 -28.51
CA TYR A 9 -29.56 33.61 -28.20
C TYR A 9 -29.57 32.74 -29.44
N THR A 10 -28.49 32.80 -30.22
CA THR A 10 -28.21 31.76 -31.21
C THR A 10 -27.69 30.52 -30.47
N THR A 11 -28.63 29.69 -30.04
CA THR A 11 -28.30 28.34 -29.54
C THR A 11 -27.70 27.57 -30.72
N ASN A 12 -26.39 27.29 -30.64
CA ASN A 12 -25.69 26.59 -31.68
C ASN A 12 -26.23 25.16 -31.77
N MET A 13 -26.90 24.79 -32.92
CA MET A 13 -27.51 23.48 -33.12
C MET A 13 -26.52 22.31 -32.81
N GLY A 14 -25.22 22.49 -33.04
CA GLY A 14 -24.19 21.54 -32.66
C GLY A 14 -24.11 21.26 -31.15
N SER A 15 -24.30 22.27 -30.29
CA SER A 15 -24.31 22.08 -28.83
C SER A 15 -25.51 21.31 -28.35
N ILE A 16 -26.67 21.46 -28.99
CA ILE A 16 -27.89 20.73 -28.61
C ILE A 16 -27.79 19.26 -29.00
N VAL A 17 -27.19 18.93 -30.13
CA VAL A 17 -26.97 17.54 -30.58
C VAL A 17 -26.01 16.83 -29.65
N LEU A 18 -24.86 17.43 -29.27
CA LEU A 18 -23.87 16.87 -28.34
C LEU A 18 -24.47 16.63 -26.94
N LEU A 19 -25.40 17.50 -26.47
CA LEU A 19 -26.09 17.31 -25.19
C LEU A 19 -27.03 16.12 -25.23
N ALA A 20 -27.73 15.91 -26.35
CA ALA A 20 -28.65 14.78 -26.55
C ALA A 20 -27.85 13.45 -26.60
N GLU A 21 -26.71 13.38 -27.29
CA GLU A 21 -25.86 12.22 -27.39
C GLU A 21 -25.26 11.84 -26.03
N ALA A 22 -24.84 12.81 -25.22
CA ALA A 22 -24.30 12.56 -23.87
C ALA A 22 -25.39 12.02 -22.92
N ALA A 23 -26.60 12.54 -22.98
CA ALA A 23 -27.74 12.05 -22.20
C ALA A 23 -28.10 10.60 -22.58
N GLU A 24 -28.20 10.31 -23.88
CA GLU A 24 -28.43 8.95 -24.39
C GLU A 24 -27.35 7.95 -23.96
N ALA A 25 -26.08 8.36 -23.96
CA ALA A 25 -24.98 7.52 -23.49
C ALA A 25 -25.09 7.21 -21.98
N ILE A 26 -25.48 8.19 -21.16
CA ILE A 26 -25.72 7.99 -19.73
C ILE A 26 -26.89 7.04 -19.49
N ASP A 27 -28.00 7.24 -20.19
CA ASP A 27 -29.18 6.37 -20.10
C ASP A 27 -28.85 4.93 -20.53
N THR A 28 -28.04 4.76 -21.58
CA THR A 28 -27.58 3.45 -22.04
C THR A 28 -26.79 2.72 -20.96
N ILE A 29 -25.90 3.41 -20.22
CA ILE A 29 -25.17 2.83 -19.09
C ILE A 29 -26.14 2.41 -17.98
N GLY A 30 -27.11 3.26 -17.65
CA GLY A 30 -28.14 2.96 -16.66
C GLY A 30 -28.93 1.71 -17.02
N ASN A 31 -29.47 1.66 -18.24
CA ASN A 31 -30.23 0.52 -18.76
C ASN A 31 -29.39 -0.79 -18.75
N GLY A 32 -28.12 -0.70 -19.06
CA GLY A 32 -27.19 -1.84 -18.99
C GLY A 32 -27.03 -2.39 -17.56
N LEU A 33 -26.95 -1.50 -16.57
CA LEU A 33 -26.91 -1.88 -15.16
C LEU A 33 -28.22 -2.50 -14.69
N ASP A 34 -29.38 -1.94 -15.08
CA ASP A 34 -30.71 -2.48 -14.77
C ASP A 34 -30.89 -3.89 -15.35
N ALA A 35 -30.45 -4.10 -16.60
CA ALA A 35 -30.44 -5.42 -17.22
C ALA A 35 -29.55 -6.42 -16.46
N LEU A 36 -28.38 -5.98 -16.01
CA LEU A 36 -27.48 -6.82 -15.22
C LEU A 36 -28.10 -7.19 -13.86
N PHE A 37 -28.72 -6.25 -13.15
CA PHE A 37 -29.41 -6.52 -11.89
C PHE A 37 -30.57 -7.50 -12.08
N ALA A 38 -31.29 -7.43 -13.20
CA ALA A 38 -32.38 -8.34 -13.53
C ALA A 38 -31.91 -9.81 -13.69
N THR A 39 -30.62 -10.06 -13.93
CA THR A 39 -30.06 -11.43 -13.96
C THR A 39 -29.86 -12.06 -12.57
N GLY A 40 -30.08 -11.29 -11.49
CA GLY A 40 -29.87 -11.72 -10.11
C GLY A 40 -28.40 -11.83 -9.70
N MET A 41 -27.45 -11.37 -10.52
CA MET A 41 -26.00 -11.35 -10.23
C MET A 41 -25.44 -12.71 -9.78
N SER A 42 -25.92 -13.79 -10.40
CA SER A 42 -25.56 -15.17 -10.01
C SER A 42 -24.61 -15.79 -11.05
N PRO A 43 -23.27 -15.72 -10.83
CA PRO A 43 -22.32 -16.39 -11.69
C PRO A 43 -22.45 -17.90 -11.59
N ALA A 44 -22.18 -18.64 -12.67
CA ALA A 44 -22.30 -20.08 -12.71
C ALA A 44 -21.15 -20.79 -11.92
N ASP A 45 -19.96 -20.21 -11.93
CA ASP A 45 -18.79 -20.73 -11.24
C ASP A 45 -17.81 -19.60 -10.82
N ASP A 46 -16.65 -19.98 -10.30
CA ASP A 46 -15.62 -19.04 -9.86
C ASP A 46 -14.96 -18.28 -11.02
N ARG A 47 -14.91 -18.86 -12.22
CA ARG A 47 -14.35 -18.21 -13.43
C ARG A 47 -15.28 -17.10 -13.92
N ASP A 48 -16.56 -17.38 -14.00
CA ASP A 48 -17.57 -16.37 -14.30
C ASP A 48 -17.54 -15.24 -13.28
N ALA A 49 -17.45 -15.58 -11.99
CA ALA A 49 -17.37 -14.58 -10.92
C ALA A 49 -16.11 -13.69 -11.04
N ILE A 50 -14.96 -14.27 -11.37
CA ILE A 50 -13.70 -13.51 -11.59
C ILE A 50 -13.84 -12.61 -12.83
N GLN A 51 -14.39 -13.13 -13.92
CA GLN A 51 -14.60 -12.36 -15.14
C GLN A 51 -15.53 -11.18 -14.87
N TRP A 52 -16.70 -11.41 -14.27
CA TRP A 52 -17.68 -10.36 -14.01
C TRP A 52 -17.15 -9.27 -13.10
N ILE A 53 -16.48 -9.63 -12.00
CA ILE A 53 -15.89 -8.61 -11.10
C ILE A 53 -14.79 -7.80 -11.81
N THR A 54 -14.01 -8.42 -12.69
CA THR A 54 -12.95 -7.73 -13.44
C THR A 54 -13.54 -6.76 -14.46
N GLU A 55 -14.57 -7.17 -15.20
CA GLU A 55 -15.25 -6.33 -16.18
C GLU A 55 -16.02 -5.19 -15.51
N LEU A 56 -16.76 -5.47 -14.45
CA LEU A 56 -17.48 -4.43 -13.69
C LEU A 56 -16.54 -3.42 -13.05
N GLU A 57 -15.40 -3.87 -12.52
CA GLU A 57 -14.39 -2.96 -11.98
C GLU A 57 -13.78 -2.09 -13.09
N THR A 58 -13.55 -2.64 -14.28
CA THR A 58 -13.09 -1.89 -15.45
C THR A 58 -14.10 -0.83 -15.88
N LEU A 59 -15.39 -1.17 -15.94
CA LEU A 59 -16.47 -0.22 -16.21
C LEU A 59 -16.56 0.87 -15.13
N SER A 60 -16.49 0.50 -13.86
CA SER A 60 -16.46 1.44 -12.73
C SER A 60 -15.34 2.47 -12.86
N ARG A 61 -14.11 2.04 -13.24
CA ARG A 61 -12.98 2.93 -13.50
C ARG A 61 -13.25 3.91 -14.62
N ARG A 62 -13.85 3.43 -15.73
CA ARG A 62 -14.20 4.27 -16.87
C ARG A 62 -15.28 5.31 -16.50
N VAL A 63 -16.28 4.91 -15.72
CA VAL A 63 -17.28 5.85 -15.19
C VAL A 63 -16.64 6.90 -14.30
N ALA A 64 -15.72 6.50 -13.41
CA ALA A 64 -14.98 7.43 -12.56
C ALA A 64 -14.09 8.38 -13.37
N ALA A 65 -13.50 7.92 -14.47
CA ALA A 65 -12.74 8.75 -15.41
C ALA A 65 -13.65 9.80 -16.08
N ALA A 66 -14.81 9.41 -16.56
CA ALA A 66 -15.79 10.32 -17.16
C ALA A 66 -16.26 11.38 -16.16
N GLN A 67 -16.61 10.98 -14.94
CA GLN A 67 -16.97 11.90 -13.85
C GLN A 67 -15.87 12.92 -13.55
N THR A 68 -14.61 12.49 -13.56
CA THR A 68 -13.47 13.37 -13.31
C THR A 68 -13.19 14.30 -14.49
N GLY A 69 -13.36 13.80 -15.71
CA GLY A 69 -13.30 14.63 -16.92
C GLY A 69 -14.32 15.76 -16.87
N LEU A 70 -15.55 15.47 -16.41
CA LEU A 70 -16.58 16.51 -16.22
C LEU A 70 -16.17 17.54 -15.16
N VAL A 71 -15.53 17.13 -14.06
CA VAL A 71 -15.00 18.05 -13.05
C VAL A 71 -13.96 18.99 -13.65
N ALA A 72 -13.08 18.48 -14.52
CA ALA A 72 -12.08 19.29 -15.23
C ALA A 72 -12.75 20.35 -16.13
N VAL A 73 -13.83 19.99 -16.81
CA VAL A 73 -14.62 20.93 -17.63
C VAL A 73 -15.31 21.99 -16.77
N ILE A 74 -15.94 21.59 -15.66
CA ILE A 74 -16.59 22.52 -14.71
C ILE A 74 -15.58 23.54 -14.19
N ASP A 75 -14.37 23.13 -13.88
CA ASP A 75 -13.31 24.01 -13.36
C ASP A 75 -12.77 24.93 -14.45
N ARG A 76 -12.43 24.38 -15.61
CA ARG A 76 -11.85 25.13 -16.75
C ARG A 76 -12.79 26.22 -17.26
N ASP A 77 -14.08 25.89 -17.40
CA ASP A 77 -15.09 26.76 -18.01
C ASP A 77 -15.84 27.59 -16.95
N ASN A 78 -15.43 27.56 -15.69
CA ASN A 78 -16.02 28.26 -14.55
C ASN A 78 -17.54 28.00 -14.42
N LEU A 79 -18.03 26.84 -14.78
CA LEU A 79 -19.46 26.49 -14.71
C LEU A 79 -19.99 26.54 -13.27
N HIS A 80 -19.14 26.29 -12.29
CA HIS A 80 -19.46 26.41 -10.87
C HIS A 80 -19.92 27.81 -10.46
N ALA A 81 -19.34 28.86 -11.08
CA ALA A 81 -19.69 30.25 -10.78
C ALA A 81 -21.09 30.60 -11.29
N ALA A 82 -21.47 30.09 -12.46
CA ALA A 82 -22.81 30.24 -13.02
C ALA A 82 -23.90 29.62 -12.14
N ASP A 83 -23.53 28.55 -11.39
CA ASP A 83 -24.43 27.87 -10.43
C ASP A 83 -24.28 28.44 -8.98
N GLY A 84 -23.56 29.54 -8.80
CA GLY A 84 -23.42 30.21 -7.51
C GLY A 84 -22.44 29.53 -6.52
N HIS A 85 -21.64 28.59 -6.99
CA HIS A 85 -20.65 27.90 -6.17
C HIS A 85 -19.26 28.56 -6.25
N ALA A 86 -18.54 28.57 -5.13
CA ALA A 86 -17.23 29.19 -5.02
C ALA A 86 -16.10 28.47 -5.79
N SER A 87 -16.30 27.18 -6.14
CA SER A 87 -15.33 26.37 -6.89
C SER A 87 -15.97 25.10 -7.44
N ALA A 88 -15.35 24.47 -8.44
CA ALA A 88 -15.76 23.17 -8.97
C ALA A 88 -15.87 22.11 -7.85
N LYS A 89 -14.94 22.09 -6.88
CA LYS A 89 -14.99 21.21 -5.71
C LYS A 89 -16.30 21.37 -4.93
N VAL A 90 -16.71 22.62 -4.65
CA VAL A 90 -17.93 22.90 -3.88
C VAL A 90 -19.17 22.49 -4.65
N MET A 91 -19.23 22.79 -5.94
CA MET A 91 -20.33 22.42 -6.83
C MET A 91 -20.50 20.90 -6.88
N VAL A 92 -19.41 20.16 -7.16
CA VAL A 92 -19.44 18.70 -7.28
C VAL A 92 -19.81 18.03 -5.95
N ARG A 93 -19.27 18.55 -4.82
CA ARG A 93 -19.65 18.07 -3.49
C ARG A 93 -21.15 18.21 -3.24
N HIS A 94 -21.73 19.35 -3.60
CA HIS A 94 -23.14 19.62 -3.40
C HIS A 94 -24.04 18.72 -4.24
N HIS A 95 -23.87 18.74 -5.56
CA HIS A 95 -24.74 18.01 -6.49
C HIS A 95 -24.54 16.49 -6.46
N ALA A 96 -23.29 16.02 -6.34
CA ALA A 96 -23.00 14.59 -6.27
C ALA A 96 -23.02 14.02 -4.83
N LYS A 97 -23.38 14.85 -3.81
CA LYS A 97 -23.47 14.45 -2.39
C LYS A 97 -22.19 13.78 -1.87
N LEU A 98 -21.03 14.29 -2.30
CA LEU A 98 -19.74 13.74 -1.91
C LEU A 98 -19.28 14.25 -0.54
N SER A 99 -18.44 13.46 0.13
CA SER A 99 -17.67 13.94 1.25
C SER A 99 -16.66 15.02 0.82
N GLU A 100 -16.19 15.84 1.76
CA GLU A 100 -15.14 16.85 1.48
C GLU A 100 -13.85 16.18 0.93
N GLY A 101 -13.48 15.02 1.48
CA GLY A 101 -12.32 14.25 1.05
C GLY A 101 -12.47 13.70 -0.36
N ASP A 102 -13.65 13.19 -0.73
CA ASP A 102 -13.91 12.66 -2.07
C ASP A 102 -13.96 13.75 -3.12
N ALA A 103 -14.61 14.88 -2.82
CA ALA A 103 -14.63 16.03 -3.71
C ALA A 103 -13.22 16.60 -3.95
N LYS A 104 -12.40 16.72 -2.88
CA LYS A 104 -10.98 17.08 -2.97
C LYS A 104 -10.20 16.11 -3.84
N ALA A 105 -10.30 14.82 -3.57
CA ALA A 105 -9.59 13.79 -4.34
C ALA A 105 -9.97 13.86 -5.83
N ARG A 106 -11.26 14.04 -6.16
CA ARG A 106 -11.72 14.12 -7.54
C ARG A 106 -11.17 15.34 -8.28
N THR A 107 -11.11 16.50 -7.62
CA THR A 107 -10.48 17.69 -8.22
C THR A 107 -8.96 17.56 -8.36
N GLN A 108 -8.28 16.91 -7.43
CA GLN A 108 -6.85 16.62 -7.55
C GLN A 108 -6.55 15.66 -8.71
N VAL A 109 -7.36 14.61 -8.88
CA VAL A 109 -7.24 13.68 -10.01
C VAL A 109 -7.52 14.40 -11.34
N ALA A 110 -8.53 15.28 -11.39
CA ALA A 110 -8.80 16.09 -12.58
C ALA A 110 -7.60 16.96 -12.99
N ALA A 111 -6.93 17.57 -12.01
CA ALA A 111 -5.70 18.33 -12.26
C ALA A 111 -4.56 17.43 -12.74
N ALA A 112 -4.37 16.27 -12.13
CA ALA A 112 -3.34 15.32 -12.55
C ALA A 112 -3.57 14.79 -13.98
N CYS A 113 -4.81 14.48 -14.35
CA CYS A 113 -5.15 14.02 -15.70
C CYS A 113 -4.89 15.06 -16.78
N ARG A 114 -4.94 16.35 -16.45
CA ARG A 114 -4.60 17.42 -17.40
C ARG A 114 -3.11 17.44 -17.70
N ASP A 115 -2.28 17.22 -16.69
CA ASP A 115 -0.82 17.35 -16.76
C ASP A 115 -0.13 16.00 -17.10
N LEU A 116 -0.86 14.87 -16.97
CA LEU A 116 -0.38 13.50 -17.23
C LEU A 116 -1.28 12.80 -18.28
N PRO A 117 -1.14 13.14 -19.59
CA PRO A 117 -2.06 12.65 -20.61
C PRO A 117 -2.05 11.12 -20.80
N ASP A 118 -0.88 10.46 -20.71
CA ASP A 118 -0.81 8.99 -20.85
C ASP A 118 -1.53 8.27 -19.70
N VAL A 119 -1.45 8.81 -18.48
CA VAL A 119 -2.18 8.31 -17.32
C VAL A 119 -3.69 8.53 -17.50
N ALA A 120 -4.10 9.69 -18.02
CA ALA A 120 -5.49 10.01 -18.27
C ALA A 120 -6.10 9.08 -19.32
N GLU A 121 -5.40 8.79 -20.42
CA GLU A 121 -5.83 7.85 -21.46
C GLU A 121 -5.99 6.42 -20.89
N ALA A 122 -4.98 5.94 -20.17
CA ALA A 122 -5.02 4.61 -19.56
C ALA A 122 -6.17 4.48 -18.54
N TRP A 123 -6.48 5.55 -17.82
CA TRP A 123 -7.62 5.54 -16.90
C TRP A 123 -8.97 5.53 -17.61
N GLN A 124 -9.13 6.31 -18.69
CA GLN A 124 -10.31 6.27 -19.55
C GLN A 124 -10.52 4.89 -20.17
N ALA A 125 -9.44 4.19 -20.49
CA ALA A 125 -9.46 2.79 -20.93
C ALA A 125 -9.75 1.78 -19.79
N GLY A 126 -9.83 2.21 -18.52
CA GLY A 126 -10.08 1.36 -17.36
C GLY A 126 -8.86 0.57 -16.88
N GLN A 127 -7.65 0.86 -17.38
CA GLN A 127 -6.42 0.14 -17.06
C GLN A 127 -5.83 0.50 -15.70
N VAL A 128 -6.14 1.68 -15.15
CA VAL A 128 -5.66 2.17 -13.85
C VAL A 128 -6.82 2.19 -12.85
N GLY A 129 -6.59 1.72 -11.64
CA GLY A 129 -7.61 1.68 -10.59
C GLY A 129 -7.91 3.05 -9.97
N ALA A 130 -9.14 3.26 -9.49
CA ALA A 130 -9.53 4.51 -8.83
C ALA A 130 -8.67 4.83 -7.58
N SER A 131 -8.23 3.79 -6.86
CA SER A 131 -7.35 3.96 -5.70
C SER A 131 -5.95 4.44 -6.10
N GLN A 132 -5.40 3.95 -7.21
CA GLN A 132 -4.12 4.43 -7.76
C GLN A 132 -4.26 5.86 -8.26
N MET A 133 -5.34 6.19 -8.98
CA MET A 133 -5.59 7.56 -9.44
C MET A 133 -5.70 8.55 -8.29
N ARG A 134 -6.30 8.16 -7.17
CA ARG A 134 -6.34 8.99 -5.95
C ARG A 134 -4.95 9.32 -5.42
N VAL A 135 -4.05 8.35 -5.40
CA VAL A 135 -2.64 8.55 -4.98
C VAL A 135 -1.90 9.44 -5.98
N ILE A 136 -2.11 9.24 -7.28
CA ILE A 136 -1.54 10.08 -8.33
C ILE A 136 -1.99 11.54 -8.14
N GLY A 137 -3.27 11.79 -7.95
CA GLY A 137 -3.80 13.14 -7.70
C GLY A 137 -3.29 13.77 -6.41
N GLU A 138 -3.16 12.99 -5.33
CA GLU A 138 -2.60 13.42 -4.04
C GLU A 138 -1.13 13.90 -4.21
N VAL A 139 -0.31 13.10 -4.85
CA VAL A 139 1.12 13.40 -5.04
C VAL A 139 1.31 14.54 -6.03
N HIS A 140 0.56 14.57 -7.14
CA HIS A 140 0.57 15.65 -8.13
C HIS A 140 0.15 17.00 -7.55
N ALA A 141 -0.65 17.02 -6.49
CA ALA A 141 -1.04 18.26 -5.81
C ALA A 141 0.15 19.01 -5.17
N ASN A 142 1.31 18.34 -4.97
CA ASN A 142 2.54 18.99 -4.55
C ASN A 142 3.26 19.59 -5.77
N PRO A 143 3.32 20.95 -5.91
CA PRO A 143 3.91 21.57 -7.08
C PRO A 143 5.41 21.30 -7.26
N ARG A 144 6.15 20.96 -6.19
CA ARG A 144 7.59 20.64 -6.26
C ARG A 144 7.87 19.26 -6.86
N VAL A 145 6.93 18.34 -6.72
CA VAL A 145 7.04 16.96 -7.25
C VAL A 145 6.50 16.83 -8.67
N ARG A 146 5.65 17.78 -9.08
CA ARG A 146 4.93 17.73 -10.35
C ARG A 146 5.81 17.58 -11.58
N PRO A 147 6.89 18.38 -11.80
CA PRO A 147 7.74 18.24 -12.97
C PRO A 147 8.38 16.86 -13.12
N GLU A 148 8.84 16.31 -11.99
CA GLU A 148 9.45 14.97 -11.97
C GLU A 148 8.40 13.89 -12.22
N MET A 149 7.16 14.11 -11.77
CA MET A 149 6.05 13.20 -12.01
C MET A 149 5.63 13.17 -13.48
N GLU A 150 5.64 14.33 -14.16
CA GLU A 150 5.40 14.47 -15.60
C GLU A 150 6.47 13.73 -16.42
N ALA A 151 7.75 13.92 -16.06
CA ALA A 151 8.87 13.24 -16.71
C ALA A 151 8.81 11.70 -16.55
N ARG A 152 8.19 11.22 -15.48
CA ARG A 152 8.12 9.82 -15.11
C ARG A 152 6.77 9.16 -15.43
N GLN A 153 5.85 9.81 -16.11
CA GLN A 153 4.46 9.33 -16.22
C GLN A 153 4.33 7.90 -16.77
N LEU A 154 5.16 7.49 -17.73
CA LEU A 154 5.11 6.13 -18.29
C LEU A 154 5.46 5.08 -17.25
N ARG A 155 6.50 5.29 -16.44
CA ARG A 155 6.86 4.37 -15.35
C ARG A 155 5.80 4.33 -14.26
N LEU A 156 5.25 5.49 -13.92
CA LEU A 156 4.14 5.57 -12.96
C LEU A 156 2.93 4.76 -13.44
N LEU A 157 2.68 4.79 -14.75
CA LEU A 157 1.61 4.02 -15.37
C LEU A 157 1.88 2.51 -15.31
N ASP A 158 3.11 2.07 -15.62
CA ASP A 158 3.49 0.65 -15.50
C ASP A 158 3.37 0.17 -14.05
N ASP A 159 3.87 0.94 -13.09
CA ASP A 159 3.73 0.63 -11.67
C ASP A 159 2.26 0.53 -11.25
N ALA A 160 1.38 1.44 -11.75
CA ALA A 160 -0.05 1.42 -11.47
C ALA A 160 -0.77 0.19 -12.04
N LYS A 161 -0.34 -0.31 -13.20
CA LYS A 161 -0.89 -1.52 -13.83
C LYS A 161 -0.44 -2.81 -13.14
N LEU A 162 0.81 -2.86 -12.69
CA LEU A 162 1.44 -4.07 -12.17
C LEU A 162 1.28 -4.25 -10.66
N MET A 163 1.21 -3.15 -9.90
CA MET A 163 1.20 -3.21 -8.44
C MET A 163 -0.21 -3.24 -7.87
N SER A 164 -0.36 -3.90 -6.72
CA SER A 164 -1.57 -3.71 -5.91
C SER A 164 -1.69 -2.25 -5.46
N ALA A 165 -2.92 -1.76 -5.27
CA ALA A 165 -3.19 -0.37 -4.88
C ALA A 165 -2.37 0.09 -3.65
N ARG A 166 -2.19 -0.78 -2.66
CA ARG A 166 -1.39 -0.49 -1.47
C ARG A 166 0.10 -0.37 -1.79
N ARG A 167 0.67 -1.30 -2.56
CA ARG A 167 2.08 -1.25 -2.94
C ARG A 167 2.35 -0.01 -3.79
N PHE A 168 1.50 0.26 -4.76
CA PHE A 168 1.58 1.46 -5.58
C PHE A 168 1.56 2.74 -4.71
N ALA A 169 0.60 2.84 -3.77
CA ALA A 169 0.50 4.00 -2.87
C ALA A 169 1.78 4.18 -2.04
N GLN A 170 2.32 3.10 -1.50
CA GLN A 170 3.55 3.12 -0.72
C GLN A 170 4.74 3.57 -1.57
N THR A 171 4.96 2.94 -2.72
CA THR A 171 6.06 3.24 -3.63
C THR A 171 5.99 4.69 -4.14
N THR A 172 4.82 5.13 -4.60
CA THR A 172 4.64 6.48 -5.15
C THR A 172 4.83 7.56 -4.10
N ARG A 173 4.30 7.37 -2.87
CA ARG A 173 4.50 8.33 -1.78
C ARG A 173 5.94 8.35 -1.28
N SER A 174 6.62 7.19 -1.21
CA SER A 174 8.05 7.13 -0.88
C SER A 174 8.88 7.89 -1.91
N TRP A 175 8.64 7.64 -3.18
CA TRP A 175 9.29 8.35 -4.27
C TRP A 175 9.05 9.86 -4.17
N ALA A 176 7.80 10.28 -3.96
CA ALA A 176 7.47 11.71 -3.83
C ALA A 176 8.19 12.40 -2.66
N ARG A 177 8.35 11.70 -1.53
CA ARG A 177 9.12 12.23 -0.40
C ARG A 177 10.60 12.44 -0.73
N LEU A 178 11.18 11.53 -1.53
CA LEU A 178 12.58 11.63 -1.93
C LEU A 178 12.81 12.75 -2.95
N VAL A 179 11.87 12.95 -3.87
CA VAL A 179 11.91 14.06 -4.84
C VAL A 179 11.73 15.41 -4.15
N ASP A 180 10.91 15.47 -3.10
CA ASP A 180 10.61 16.70 -2.34
C ASP A 180 11.65 17.02 -1.24
N GLN A 181 12.91 16.61 -1.41
CA GLN A 181 13.98 16.84 -0.43
C GLN A 181 14.31 18.32 -0.19
N ASP A 182 14.03 19.18 -1.18
CA ASP A 182 14.19 20.63 -1.04
C ASP A 182 13.02 21.32 -0.31
N GLY A 183 12.09 20.55 0.24
CA GLY A 183 11.02 21.05 1.10
C GLY A 183 11.56 21.75 2.36
N PRO A 184 10.77 22.62 3.01
CA PRO A 184 11.26 23.47 4.10
C PRO A 184 11.80 22.71 5.32
N GLN A 185 11.50 21.39 5.43
CA GLN A 185 12.09 20.49 6.44
C GLN A 185 12.08 19.03 5.92
N PRO A 186 13.12 18.23 6.16
CA PRO A 186 13.11 16.79 5.89
C PRO A 186 11.90 16.07 6.53
N ALA A 187 11.35 15.09 5.86
CA ALA A 187 10.15 14.38 6.35
C ALA A 187 10.37 13.70 7.71
N GLY A 188 11.58 13.17 7.95
CA GLY A 188 11.97 12.57 9.22
C GLY A 188 11.92 13.58 10.37
N GLU A 189 12.46 14.77 10.14
CA GLU A 189 12.49 15.86 11.13
C GLU A 189 11.09 16.33 11.45
N ARG A 190 10.24 16.58 10.44
CA ARG A 190 8.82 16.95 10.64
C ARG A 190 8.06 15.86 11.41
N ASN A 191 8.27 14.59 11.11
CA ASN A 191 7.63 13.49 11.82
C ASN A 191 8.11 13.38 13.26
N HIS A 192 9.40 13.66 13.50
CA HIS A 192 9.96 13.67 14.86
C HIS A 192 9.43 14.85 15.67
N GLU A 193 9.35 16.04 15.11
CA GLU A 193 8.79 17.23 15.77
C GLU A 193 7.27 17.09 15.99
N GLY A 194 6.56 16.54 15.01
CA GLY A 194 5.11 16.31 15.05
C GLY A 194 4.67 15.09 15.88
N ARG A 195 5.58 14.43 16.61
CA ARG A 195 5.19 13.29 17.45
C ARG A 195 4.20 13.70 18.53
N ASP A 196 3.16 12.91 18.68
CA ASP A 196 2.09 13.14 19.66
C ASP A 196 1.62 11.79 20.21
N PHE A 197 1.16 11.79 21.44
CA PHE A 197 0.56 10.61 22.05
C PHE A 197 -0.55 11.01 23.01
N LYS A 198 -1.68 10.32 22.91
CA LYS A 198 -2.86 10.58 23.73
C LYS A 198 -3.36 9.28 24.34
N LEU A 199 -3.68 9.35 25.62
CA LEU A 199 -4.37 8.33 26.38
C LEU A 199 -5.65 8.96 26.90
N ILE A 200 -6.79 8.64 26.27
CA ILE A 200 -8.05 9.34 26.47
C ILE A 200 -9.07 8.36 27.08
N PRO A 201 -9.64 8.68 28.26
CA PRO A 201 -10.77 7.90 28.79
C PRO A 201 -12.04 8.24 28.02
N ASP A 202 -12.85 7.23 27.75
CA ASP A 202 -14.23 7.42 27.30
C ASP A 202 -15.13 7.63 28.52
N PRO A 203 -15.87 8.77 28.61
CA PRO A 203 -16.69 9.05 29.77
C PRO A 203 -18.00 8.24 29.81
N ILE A 204 -18.35 7.53 28.73
CA ILE A 204 -19.61 6.79 28.62
C ILE A 204 -19.43 5.35 29.07
N ASP A 205 -18.42 4.66 28.57
CA ASP A 205 -18.20 3.23 28.81
C ASP A 205 -16.97 2.94 29.71
N ALA A 206 -16.26 4.00 30.14
CA ALA A 206 -15.04 3.93 30.94
C ALA A 206 -13.88 3.18 30.26
N SER A 207 -13.92 2.99 28.94
CA SER A 207 -12.81 2.46 28.18
C SER A 207 -11.71 3.50 27.98
N TRP A 208 -10.54 3.06 27.54
CA TRP A 208 -9.40 3.95 27.26
C TRP A 208 -8.94 3.77 25.81
N THR A 209 -8.81 4.87 25.10
CA THR A 209 -8.25 4.90 23.74
C THR A 209 -6.84 5.45 23.76
N LEU A 210 -5.92 4.70 23.15
CA LEU A 210 -4.53 5.12 22.91
C LEU A 210 -4.37 5.48 21.44
N SER A 211 -3.83 6.65 21.16
CA SER A 211 -3.47 7.04 19.81
C SER A 211 -2.22 7.93 19.81
N GLY A 212 -1.41 7.82 18.75
CA GLY A 212 -0.20 8.62 18.66
C GLY A 212 0.47 8.54 17.31
N SER A 213 1.41 9.46 17.05
CA SER A 213 2.27 9.52 15.87
C SER A 213 3.72 9.64 16.33
N PHE A 214 4.61 8.88 15.68
CA PHE A 214 6.03 8.79 16.04
C PHE A 214 6.88 8.91 14.77
N GLY A 215 8.14 9.28 14.91
CA GLY A 215 9.14 9.23 13.84
C GLY A 215 9.35 7.79 13.32
N SER A 216 9.92 7.66 12.13
CA SER A 216 10.03 6.35 11.46
C SER A 216 10.85 5.34 12.26
N MET A 217 11.98 5.76 12.84
CA MET A 217 12.83 4.89 13.65
C MET A 217 12.19 4.54 14.99
N GLN A 218 11.60 5.53 15.68
CA GLN A 218 10.87 5.26 16.93
C GLN A 218 9.72 4.28 16.71
N GLY A 219 8.97 4.48 15.62
CA GLY A 219 7.88 3.57 15.25
C GLY A 219 8.36 2.16 14.91
N ALA A 220 9.52 2.02 14.24
CA ALA A 220 10.13 0.74 13.93
C ALA A 220 10.59 0.01 15.20
N GLU A 221 11.27 0.71 16.10
CA GLU A 221 11.70 0.16 17.40
C GLU A 221 10.50 -0.28 18.24
N MET A 222 9.51 0.61 18.41
CA MET A 222 8.28 0.30 19.16
C MET A 222 7.57 -0.93 18.57
N ARG A 223 7.53 -1.05 17.24
CA ARG A 223 6.93 -2.17 16.56
C ARG A 223 7.65 -3.48 16.85
N GLU A 224 8.99 -3.49 16.75
CA GLU A 224 9.80 -4.69 17.02
C GLU A 224 9.64 -5.16 18.47
N ILE A 225 9.70 -4.23 19.42
CA ILE A 225 9.45 -4.53 20.84
C ILE A 225 8.05 -5.11 21.01
N PHE A 226 7.04 -4.46 20.47
CA PHE A 226 5.65 -4.84 20.63
C PHE A 226 5.34 -6.21 20.02
N ASP A 227 5.90 -6.51 18.84
CA ASP A 227 5.74 -7.82 18.19
C ASP A 227 6.34 -8.94 19.03
N HIS A 228 7.44 -8.69 19.76
CA HIS A 228 7.98 -9.66 20.71
C HIS A 228 6.99 -9.99 21.84
N PHE A 229 6.33 -8.97 22.39
CA PHE A 229 5.31 -9.17 23.43
C PHE A 229 4.07 -9.89 22.88
N ILE A 230 3.61 -9.54 21.67
CA ILE A 230 2.48 -10.23 21.01
C ILE A 230 2.79 -11.71 20.76
N ASP A 231 4.01 -12.03 20.33
CA ASP A 231 4.44 -13.41 20.11
C ASP A 231 4.50 -14.21 21.42
N ALA A 232 4.93 -13.58 22.51
CA ALA A 232 4.92 -14.20 23.83
C ALA A 232 3.49 -14.52 24.31
N GLU A 233 2.53 -13.59 24.15
CA GLU A 233 1.12 -13.82 24.47
C GLU A 233 0.50 -14.92 23.58
N PHE A 234 0.81 -14.92 22.29
CA PHE A 234 0.36 -15.98 21.39
C PHE A 234 0.89 -17.36 21.78
N LYS A 235 2.16 -17.46 22.15
CA LYS A 235 2.77 -18.73 22.60
C LYS A 235 2.14 -19.22 23.89
N ALA A 236 1.79 -18.31 24.81
CA ALA A 236 1.11 -18.66 26.05
C ALA A 236 -0.28 -19.25 25.78
N ASP A 237 -1.10 -18.58 24.95
CA ASP A 237 -2.42 -19.08 24.57
C ASP A 237 -2.34 -20.41 23.83
N TRP A 238 -1.37 -20.55 22.93
CA TRP A 238 -1.16 -21.79 22.18
C TRP A 238 -0.81 -22.95 23.09
N ALA A 239 0.07 -22.72 24.07
CA ALA A 239 0.45 -23.72 25.05
C ALA A 239 -0.75 -24.15 25.93
N ALA A 240 -1.56 -23.18 26.37
CA ALA A 240 -2.77 -23.45 27.14
C ALA A 240 -3.80 -24.26 26.30
N ALA A 241 -4.08 -23.86 25.08
CA ALA A 241 -4.98 -24.58 24.19
C ALA A 241 -4.48 -25.99 23.87
N LYS A 242 -3.15 -26.17 23.69
CA LYS A 242 -2.54 -27.48 23.44
C LYS A 242 -2.73 -28.44 24.63
N VAL A 243 -2.76 -27.96 25.84
CA VAL A 243 -3.07 -28.78 27.04
C VAL A 243 -4.49 -29.33 26.95
N LEU A 244 -5.44 -28.55 26.41
CA LEU A 244 -6.86 -28.91 26.35
C LEU A 244 -7.19 -29.83 25.14
N VAL A 245 -6.65 -29.53 23.95
CA VAL A 245 -7.04 -30.22 22.70
C VAL A 245 -5.91 -31.05 22.08
N GLY A 246 -4.72 -31.05 22.66
CA GLY A 246 -3.55 -31.82 22.19
C GLY A 246 -2.90 -31.24 20.95
N ASP A 247 -2.25 -32.10 20.15
CA ASP A 247 -1.46 -31.66 18.98
C ASP A 247 -2.31 -31.16 17.79
N ARG A 248 -3.63 -31.28 17.85
CA ARG A 248 -4.56 -30.81 16.82
C ARG A 248 -5.00 -29.36 17.03
N VAL A 249 -4.36 -28.63 17.96
CA VAL A 249 -4.67 -27.25 18.27
C VAL A 249 -4.62 -26.37 17.00
N THR A 250 -5.61 -25.50 16.86
CA THR A 250 -5.76 -24.51 15.77
C THR A 250 -5.94 -23.12 16.37
N LYS A 251 -5.88 -22.07 15.53
CA LYS A 251 -6.17 -20.70 16.00
C LYS A 251 -7.60 -20.52 16.54
N ALA A 252 -8.54 -21.33 16.11
CA ALA A 252 -9.93 -21.27 16.56
C ALA A 252 -10.09 -21.78 18.01
N ASP A 253 -9.14 -22.57 18.50
CA ASP A 253 -9.14 -23.12 19.86
C ASP A 253 -8.49 -22.16 20.90
N LEU A 254 -7.98 -21.00 20.45
CA LEU A 254 -7.37 -20.02 21.35
C LEU A 254 -8.46 -19.21 22.06
N GLU A 255 -8.27 -18.99 23.35
CA GLU A 255 -9.23 -18.26 24.21
C GLU A 255 -9.38 -16.79 23.76
N ARG A 256 -8.26 -16.12 23.41
CA ARG A 256 -8.23 -14.71 23.03
C ARG A 256 -8.13 -14.52 21.53
N THR A 257 -8.78 -13.49 21.03
CA THR A 257 -8.61 -12.99 19.66
C THR A 257 -7.24 -12.32 19.48
N ASP A 258 -6.80 -12.15 18.23
CA ASP A 258 -5.56 -11.40 17.92
C ASP A 258 -5.62 -9.94 18.43
N ALA A 259 -6.82 -9.33 18.50
CA ALA A 259 -7.02 -7.99 19.02
C ALA A 259 -6.83 -7.93 20.55
N GLN A 260 -7.40 -8.88 21.27
CA GLN A 260 -7.24 -8.99 22.72
C GLN A 260 -5.79 -9.25 23.11
N ARG A 261 -5.10 -10.17 22.41
CA ARG A 261 -3.66 -10.39 22.65
C ARG A 261 -2.80 -9.15 22.45
N ARG A 262 -3.11 -8.32 21.44
CA ARG A 262 -2.39 -7.05 21.24
C ARG A 262 -2.63 -6.08 22.41
N ALA A 263 -3.85 -6.00 22.91
CA ALA A 263 -4.15 -5.15 24.06
C ALA A 263 -3.42 -5.62 25.34
N ASP A 264 -3.44 -6.93 25.61
CA ASP A 264 -2.76 -7.52 26.76
C ASP A 264 -1.24 -7.42 26.65
N ALA A 265 -0.68 -7.62 25.44
CA ALA A 265 0.75 -7.43 25.17
C ALA A 265 1.19 -5.98 25.45
N LEU A 266 0.40 -4.99 25.06
CA LEU A 266 0.69 -3.58 25.34
C LEU A 266 0.62 -3.29 26.85
N HIS A 267 -0.42 -3.78 27.54
CA HIS A 267 -0.54 -3.62 28.98
C HIS A 267 0.64 -4.29 29.72
N ARG A 268 1.05 -5.49 29.30
CA ARG A 268 2.21 -6.17 29.85
C ARG A 268 3.49 -5.37 29.64
N LEU A 269 3.71 -4.79 28.46
CA LEU A 269 4.87 -3.95 28.17
C LEU A 269 4.96 -2.78 29.17
N PHE A 270 3.85 -2.09 29.46
CA PHE A 270 3.84 -1.04 30.48
C PHE A 270 4.15 -1.56 31.89
N ARG A 271 3.64 -2.75 32.26
CA ARG A 271 3.93 -3.35 33.56
C ARG A 271 5.39 -3.77 33.70
N ASP A 272 5.95 -4.39 32.66
CA ASP A 272 7.35 -4.84 32.66
C ASP A 272 8.29 -3.62 32.71
N ALA A 273 7.97 -2.53 32.00
CA ALA A 273 8.70 -1.27 32.08
C ALA A 273 8.63 -0.62 33.48
N ALA A 274 7.45 -0.68 34.13
CA ALA A 274 7.28 -0.15 35.50
C ALA A 274 7.98 -1.02 36.56
N ALA A 275 8.20 -2.29 36.30
CA ALA A 275 8.91 -3.22 37.18
C ALA A 275 10.44 -3.22 36.98
N ALA A 276 10.93 -2.56 35.90
CA ALA A 276 12.36 -2.52 35.61
C ALA A 276 13.11 -1.75 36.71
N PRO A 277 14.28 -2.25 37.19
CA PRO A 277 15.11 -1.53 38.15
C PRO A 277 15.56 -0.17 37.61
N GLU A 278 15.72 0.80 38.52
CA GLU A 278 16.29 2.09 38.13
C GLU A 278 17.70 1.91 37.55
N GLY A 279 17.95 2.50 36.37
CA GLY A 279 19.20 2.33 35.64
C GLY A 279 19.30 1.03 34.82
N ALA A 280 18.23 0.25 34.67
CA ALA A 280 18.21 -0.89 33.78
C ALA A 280 18.56 -0.44 32.34
N VAL A 281 19.57 -1.09 31.75
CA VAL A 281 19.93 -0.86 30.35
C VAL A 281 18.94 -1.62 29.48
N PRO A 282 18.27 -0.97 28.51
CA PRO A 282 17.42 -1.67 27.55
C PRO A 282 18.21 -2.78 26.85
N PRO A 283 17.60 -3.95 26.56
CA PRO A 283 18.27 -4.95 25.76
C PRO A 283 18.68 -4.32 24.42
N GLY A 284 19.86 -4.60 23.96
CA GLY A 284 20.35 -4.12 22.66
C GLY A 284 19.47 -4.72 21.56
N PHE A 285 18.66 -3.89 20.91
CA PHE A 285 17.87 -4.31 19.75
C PHE A 285 18.76 -4.29 18.50
N ILE A 286 18.60 -5.30 17.65
CA ILE A 286 19.22 -5.35 16.35
C ILE A 286 18.14 -4.97 15.33
N HIS A 287 18.20 -3.74 14.85
CA HIS A 287 17.28 -3.30 13.80
C HIS A 287 17.62 -3.95 12.46
N ASN A 288 16.68 -4.69 11.90
CA ASN A 288 16.82 -5.24 10.55
C ASN A 288 16.28 -4.20 9.56
N ILE A 289 17.17 -3.57 8.82
CA ILE A 289 16.83 -2.61 7.77
C ILE A 289 17.24 -3.19 6.42
N HIS A 290 16.30 -3.19 5.49
CA HIS A 290 16.53 -3.61 4.11
C HIS A 290 16.87 -2.38 3.26
N TRP A 291 18.00 -2.45 2.59
CA TRP A 291 18.53 -1.39 1.72
C TRP A 291 18.66 -1.92 0.29
N SER A 292 18.42 -1.08 -0.73
CA SER A 292 19.02 -1.33 -2.04
C SER A 292 20.52 -1.05 -1.99
N ALA A 293 21.29 -1.69 -2.88
CA ALA A 293 22.74 -1.47 -2.94
C ALA A 293 23.04 0.00 -3.19
N GLU A 294 22.32 0.61 -4.12
CA GLU A 294 22.45 2.02 -4.52
C GLU A 294 22.13 2.98 -3.37
N THR A 295 21.07 2.73 -2.62
CA THR A 295 20.74 3.54 -1.44
C THR A 295 21.81 3.43 -0.36
N TYR A 296 22.37 2.23 -0.15
CA TYR A 296 23.41 2.03 0.84
C TYR A 296 24.73 2.67 0.43
N GLU A 297 25.12 2.59 -0.85
CA GLU A 297 26.32 3.24 -1.39
C GLU A 297 26.22 4.77 -1.28
N GLU A 298 25.07 5.34 -1.62
CA GLU A 298 24.79 6.77 -1.46
C GLU A 298 24.87 7.19 0.02
N LEU A 299 24.35 6.36 0.93
CA LEU A 299 24.48 6.59 2.36
C LEU A 299 25.95 6.66 2.80
N LEU A 300 26.76 5.71 2.39
CA LEU A 300 28.20 5.71 2.73
C LEU A 300 28.90 6.94 2.18
N ALA A 301 28.61 7.31 0.93
CA ALA A 301 29.16 8.52 0.31
C ALA A 301 28.71 9.78 1.06
N SER A 302 27.46 9.87 1.42
CA SER A 302 26.92 11.03 2.17
C SER A 302 27.58 11.21 3.53
N LEU A 303 27.85 10.13 4.25
CA LEU A 303 28.57 10.15 5.53
C LEU A 303 30.01 10.59 5.35
N SER A 304 30.70 10.10 4.31
CA SER A 304 32.06 10.49 3.97
C SER A 304 32.17 11.99 3.62
N ASP A 305 31.20 12.50 2.89
CA ASP A 305 31.15 13.87 2.39
C ASP A 305 30.52 14.85 3.41
N ASN A 306 30.07 14.37 4.56
CA ASN A 306 29.36 15.13 5.59
C ASN A 306 28.16 15.91 5.02
N ARG A 307 27.34 15.25 4.20
CA ARG A 307 26.13 15.79 3.58
C ARG A 307 24.92 14.89 3.84
N ALA A 308 23.70 15.38 3.64
CA ALA A 308 22.50 14.56 3.67
C ALA A 308 22.50 13.53 2.52
N PRO A 309 22.05 12.27 2.76
CA PRO A 309 21.91 11.28 1.70
C PRO A 309 20.87 11.73 0.65
N ARG A 310 21.17 11.52 -0.62
CA ARG A 310 20.28 11.81 -1.77
C ARG A 310 20.12 10.56 -2.63
N PRO A 311 19.43 9.52 -2.13
CA PRO A 311 19.23 8.30 -2.89
C PRO A 311 18.40 8.55 -4.14
N ASP A 312 18.67 7.78 -5.18
CA ASP A 312 17.85 7.81 -6.40
C ASP A 312 16.41 7.37 -6.07
N PRO A 313 15.40 8.23 -6.31
CA PRO A 313 14.00 7.92 -6.02
C PRO A 313 13.48 6.66 -6.71
N ASP A 314 14.06 6.26 -7.85
CA ASP A 314 13.62 5.12 -8.64
C ASP A 314 14.12 3.79 -8.12
N THR A 315 15.31 3.78 -7.52
CA THR A 315 15.95 2.56 -7.00
C THR A 315 15.99 2.49 -5.48
N HIS A 316 15.50 3.55 -4.83
CA HIS A 316 15.54 3.67 -3.37
C HIS A 316 14.82 2.54 -2.65
N MET A 317 15.50 1.94 -1.70
CA MET A 317 14.91 1.07 -0.69
C MET A 317 15.61 1.26 0.65
N CYS A 318 14.88 1.74 1.64
CA CYS A 318 15.24 1.78 3.05
C CYS A 318 13.99 1.49 3.87
N ARG A 319 13.84 0.25 4.35
CA ARG A 319 12.58 -0.20 4.98
C ARG A 319 12.79 -1.30 6.03
N THR A 320 11.79 -1.43 6.91
CA THR A 320 11.71 -2.59 7.81
C THR A 320 11.43 -3.89 7.03
N PRO A 321 11.65 -5.08 7.64
CA PRO A 321 11.29 -6.37 7.05
C PRO A 321 9.81 -6.45 6.61
N ASP A 322 8.91 -5.81 7.37
CA ASP A 322 7.48 -5.75 7.04
C ASP A 322 7.14 -4.72 5.94
N GLY A 323 8.15 -4.06 5.37
CA GLY A 323 8.01 -3.16 4.23
C GLY A 323 7.58 -1.73 4.58
N PHE A 324 7.73 -1.30 5.83
CA PHE A 324 7.55 0.11 6.22
C PHE A 324 8.80 0.91 5.88
N ASP A 325 8.63 2.02 5.18
CA ASP A 325 9.74 2.89 4.83
C ASP A 325 10.31 3.59 6.06
N ILE A 326 11.64 3.67 6.11
CA ILE A 326 12.41 4.41 7.10
C ILE A 326 13.07 5.58 6.37
N ASP A 327 13.14 6.73 7.03
CA ASP A 327 13.86 7.88 6.52
C ASP A 327 15.36 7.54 6.42
N PRO A 328 15.99 7.66 5.22
CA PRO A 328 17.39 7.28 5.04
C PRO A 328 18.36 8.08 5.91
N THR A 329 18.08 9.37 6.14
CA THR A 329 18.91 10.25 6.96
C THR A 329 18.82 9.85 8.42
N GLU A 330 17.61 9.55 8.90
CA GLU A 330 17.37 9.07 10.26
C GLU A 330 18.02 7.70 10.47
N ALA A 331 17.89 6.77 9.52
CA ALA A 331 18.54 5.48 9.55
C ALA A 331 20.08 5.60 9.54
N ALA A 332 20.63 6.50 8.73
CA ALA A 332 22.06 6.78 8.67
C ALA A 332 22.62 7.25 10.01
N THR A 333 21.98 8.27 10.58
CA THR A 333 22.43 8.88 11.85
C THR A 333 22.35 7.86 12.98
N ASN A 334 21.28 7.09 13.06
CA ASN A 334 21.10 6.08 14.10
C ASN A 334 21.98 4.85 13.90
N SER A 335 22.43 4.54 12.66
CA SER A 335 23.36 3.42 12.40
C SER A 335 24.69 3.55 13.12
N LEU A 336 25.07 4.75 13.47
CA LEU A 336 26.28 5.02 14.27
C LEU A 336 26.09 4.75 15.76
N LEU A 337 24.84 4.72 16.25
CA LEU A 337 24.51 4.63 17.67
C LEU A 337 23.98 3.25 18.09
N PHE A 338 23.47 2.45 17.16
CA PHE A 338 22.80 1.19 17.44
C PHE A 338 23.40 0.02 16.65
N SER A 339 23.10 -1.20 17.10
CA SER A 339 23.47 -2.41 16.36
C SER A 339 22.47 -2.67 15.24
N PHE A 340 22.92 -2.59 13.99
CA PHE A 340 22.11 -2.89 12.83
C PHE A 340 22.50 -4.21 12.18
N ARG A 341 21.51 -5.00 11.77
CA ARG A 341 21.68 -6.06 10.79
C ARG A 341 21.22 -5.54 9.43
N ARG A 342 22.18 -5.33 8.53
CA ARG A 342 21.87 -4.96 7.16
C ARG A 342 21.64 -6.19 6.30
N MET A 343 20.68 -6.10 5.39
CA MET A 343 20.50 -7.03 4.29
C MET A 343 20.58 -6.23 3.00
N VAL A 344 21.61 -6.51 2.21
CA VAL A 344 21.78 -5.90 0.89
C VAL A 344 21.26 -6.89 -0.15
N VAL A 345 20.37 -6.43 -1.02
CA VAL A 345 19.83 -7.19 -2.13
C VAL A 345 20.35 -6.61 -3.44
N ASP A 346 20.60 -7.47 -4.42
CA ASP A 346 20.95 -7.03 -5.78
C ASP A 346 19.77 -6.38 -6.48
N ALA A 347 20.00 -5.83 -7.68
CA ALA A 347 18.95 -5.20 -8.50
C ALA A 347 17.79 -6.13 -8.89
N LYS A 348 17.92 -7.43 -8.65
CA LYS A 348 16.87 -8.45 -8.84
C LYS A 348 16.23 -8.89 -7.54
N GLY A 349 16.59 -8.28 -6.39
CA GLY A 349 16.06 -8.61 -5.08
C GLY A 349 16.55 -9.97 -4.54
N VAL A 350 17.73 -10.44 -4.93
CA VAL A 350 18.30 -11.74 -4.54
C VAL A 350 19.36 -11.56 -3.48
N VAL A 351 19.25 -12.30 -2.36
CA VAL A 351 20.26 -12.39 -1.30
C VAL A 351 21.19 -13.57 -1.55
N ILE A 352 22.48 -13.37 -1.39
CA ILE A 352 23.52 -14.36 -1.68
C ILE A 352 23.67 -15.39 -0.54
N ASP A 353 23.77 -16.66 -0.91
CA ASP A 353 23.86 -17.99 -0.25
C ASP A 353 24.21 -18.10 1.25
N LEU A 354 23.53 -19.03 1.97
CA LEU A 354 23.77 -19.38 3.37
C LEU A 354 23.63 -20.91 3.73
N GLY A 355 23.99 -21.85 2.85
CA GLY A 355 24.28 -23.22 3.27
C GLY A 355 23.14 -24.28 3.32
N ARG A 356 23.49 -25.55 3.67
CA ARG A 356 22.65 -26.76 3.55
C ARG A 356 21.82 -27.06 4.80
N ALA A 357 20.82 -26.29 5.15
CA ALA A 357 19.88 -26.65 6.21
C ALA A 357 18.53 -27.09 5.64
N ARG A 358 17.86 -28.07 6.28
CA ARG A 358 16.52 -28.55 5.86
C ARG A 358 15.40 -27.55 6.11
N ARG A 359 15.58 -26.57 6.99
CA ARG A 359 14.60 -25.55 7.34
C ARG A 359 15.23 -24.18 7.26
N PHE A 360 14.42 -23.21 6.82
CA PHE A 360 14.81 -21.81 6.87
C PHE A 360 14.75 -21.29 8.32
N THR A 361 15.91 -21.18 8.98
CA THR A 361 16.04 -20.65 10.33
C THR A 361 17.13 -19.58 10.40
N GLY A 362 17.11 -18.73 11.42
CA GLY A 362 18.14 -17.70 11.61
C GLY A 362 18.35 -16.81 10.38
N SER A 363 19.60 -16.62 9.97
CA SER A 363 19.97 -15.79 8.82
C SER A 363 19.39 -16.27 7.48
N ALA A 364 19.24 -17.58 7.27
CA ALA A 364 18.62 -18.13 6.07
C ALA A 364 17.13 -17.73 5.97
N ARG A 365 16.40 -17.75 7.09
CA ARG A 365 15.02 -17.25 7.16
C ARG A 365 14.96 -15.76 6.86
N THR A 366 15.81 -14.97 7.51
CA THR A 366 15.89 -13.54 7.32
C THR A 366 16.21 -13.19 5.86
N ALA A 367 17.16 -13.88 5.25
CA ALA A 367 17.54 -13.69 3.85
C ALA A 367 16.42 -14.05 2.85
N ALA A 368 15.74 -15.16 3.06
CA ALA A 368 14.62 -15.59 2.20
C ALA A 368 13.36 -14.71 2.36
N SER A 369 13.15 -14.15 3.53
CA SER A 369 12.00 -13.26 3.79
C SER A 369 12.24 -11.81 3.38
N GLY A 370 13.49 -11.36 3.39
CA GLY A 370 13.86 -9.95 3.23
C GLY A 370 13.31 -9.25 1.99
N PRO A 371 13.34 -9.85 0.79
CA PRO A 371 12.78 -9.23 -0.40
C PRO A 371 11.25 -9.11 -0.36
N HIS A 372 10.58 -9.79 0.58
CA HIS A 372 9.13 -9.96 0.59
C HIS A 372 8.52 -9.51 1.91
N PRO A 373 7.89 -8.33 2.00
CA PRO A 373 7.27 -7.86 3.25
C PRO A 373 6.02 -8.67 3.63
N ARG A 374 5.53 -9.56 2.77
CA ARG A 374 4.29 -10.33 2.94
C ARG A 374 4.34 -11.68 2.28
N CYS A 375 3.31 -12.50 2.54
CA CYS A 375 3.01 -13.70 1.79
C CYS A 375 3.04 -13.39 0.28
N VAL A 376 3.78 -14.20 -0.50
CA VAL A 376 3.93 -13.99 -1.95
C VAL A 376 2.68 -14.40 -2.75
N TRP A 377 1.69 -15.00 -2.11
CA TRP A 377 0.44 -15.36 -2.76
C TRP A 377 -0.31 -14.10 -3.22
N PRO A 378 -0.71 -14.02 -4.51
CA PRO A 378 -1.42 -12.87 -5.04
C PRO A 378 -2.63 -12.48 -4.17
N GLY A 379 -2.76 -11.18 -3.89
CA GLY A 379 -3.83 -10.65 -3.04
C GLY A 379 -3.72 -10.95 -1.53
N CYS A 380 -2.71 -11.68 -1.07
CA CYS A 380 -2.52 -11.96 0.35
C CYS A 380 -1.80 -10.84 1.08
N TRP A 381 -2.36 -10.43 2.23
CA TRP A 381 -1.87 -9.31 3.04
C TRP A 381 -1.17 -9.73 4.34
N VAL A 382 -1.01 -11.05 4.57
CA VAL A 382 -0.35 -11.55 5.77
C VAL A 382 1.12 -11.14 5.77
N GLN A 383 1.54 -10.45 6.84
CA GLN A 383 2.91 -9.98 7.01
C GLN A 383 3.90 -11.15 7.03
N VAL A 384 5.13 -10.91 6.55
CA VAL A 384 6.17 -11.93 6.46
C VAL A 384 6.56 -12.51 7.82
N SER A 385 6.45 -11.73 8.89
CA SER A 385 6.67 -12.19 10.26
C SER A 385 5.75 -13.35 10.65
N ALA A 386 4.51 -13.34 10.15
CA ALA A 386 3.50 -14.39 10.35
C ALA A 386 3.49 -15.46 9.24
N CYS A 387 4.48 -15.46 8.35
CA CYS A 387 4.64 -16.45 7.28
C CYS A 387 5.65 -17.53 7.66
N GLU A 388 5.43 -18.73 7.13
CA GLU A 388 6.45 -19.77 7.05
C GLU A 388 7.28 -19.54 5.80
N ILE A 389 8.59 -19.84 5.84
CA ILE A 389 9.41 -19.85 4.62
C ILE A 389 9.41 -21.27 4.09
N ASP A 390 8.78 -21.43 2.95
CA ASP A 390 8.69 -22.73 2.24
C ASP A 390 9.64 -22.76 1.04
N HIS A 391 10.00 -23.96 0.59
CA HIS A 391 10.87 -24.16 -0.57
C HIS A 391 10.07 -23.95 -1.86
N LEU A 392 10.51 -23.09 -2.76
CA LEU A 392 9.94 -22.95 -4.10
C LEU A 392 10.05 -24.27 -4.88
N HIS A 393 11.26 -24.81 -4.96
CA HIS A 393 11.52 -26.20 -5.37
C HIS A 393 11.67 -27.08 -4.12
N GLU A 394 10.76 -28.03 -3.96
CA GLU A 394 10.63 -28.83 -2.74
C GLU A 394 11.94 -29.53 -2.34
N HIS A 395 12.29 -29.44 -1.06
CA HIS A 395 13.47 -30.12 -0.52
C HIS A 395 13.47 -31.63 -0.79
N ALA A 396 12.30 -32.28 -0.73
CA ALA A 396 12.14 -33.70 -1.01
C ALA A 396 12.46 -34.05 -2.48
N LYS A 397 12.41 -33.08 -3.39
CA LYS A 397 12.75 -33.20 -4.82
C LYS A 397 14.15 -32.66 -5.14
N GLY A 398 14.99 -32.45 -4.13
CA GLY A 398 16.37 -31.97 -4.28
C GLY A 398 16.56 -30.44 -4.20
N GLY A 399 15.51 -29.69 -3.85
CA GLY A 399 15.59 -28.23 -3.67
C GLY A 399 16.48 -27.87 -2.47
N GLY A 400 17.45 -26.99 -2.68
CA GLY A 400 18.33 -26.51 -1.62
C GLY A 400 17.65 -25.47 -0.72
N THR A 401 18.11 -25.39 0.53
CA THR A 401 17.66 -24.33 1.47
C THR A 401 18.57 -23.11 1.32
N ASN A 402 18.34 -22.37 0.25
CA ASN A 402 19.02 -21.09 -0.03
C ASN A 402 17.99 -19.97 -0.20
N PRO A 403 18.37 -18.69 -0.04
CA PRO A 403 17.41 -17.58 -0.10
C PRO A 403 16.61 -17.48 -1.40
N THR A 404 17.20 -17.91 -2.53
CA THR A 404 16.54 -17.88 -3.84
C THR A 404 15.46 -18.95 -3.99
N ASN A 405 15.54 -20.02 -3.18
CA ASN A 405 14.57 -21.11 -3.13
C ASN A 405 13.58 -20.99 -1.96
N GLY A 406 13.69 -19.93 -1.14
CA GLY A 406 12.81 -19.68 0.00
C GLY A 406 11.72 -18.68 -0.35
N ILE A 407 10.44 -19.02 -0.08
CA ILE A 407 9.30 -18.14 -0.31
C ILE A 407 8.45 -17.99 0.95
N PRO A 408 8.07 -16.79 1.36
CA PRO A 408 7.17 -16.59 2.49
C PRO A 408 5.72 -16.91 2.08
N LEU A 409 5.14 -17.92 2.70
CA LEU A 409 3.75 -18.28 2.59
C LEU A 409 3.08 -18.27 3.97
N CYS A 410 1.92 -17.65 4.10
CA CYS A 410 1.15 -17.81 5.33
C CYS A 410 0.65 -19.25 5.47
N GLY A 411 0.36 -19.71 6.68
CA GLY A 411 -0.01 -21.09 6.94
C GLY A 411 -1.21 -21.58 6.12
N ARG A 412 -2.12 -20.69 5.66
CA ARG A 412 -3.19 -21.04 4.73
C ARG A 412 -2.64 -21.38 3.34
N HIS A 413 -1.81 -20.50 2.77
CA HIS A 413 -1.31 -20.64 1.41
C HIS A 413 -0.20 -21.70 1.31
N ASN A 414 0.55 -21.95 2.38
CA ASN A 414 1.46 -23.06 2.45
C ASN A 414 0.71 -24.40 2.32
N ARG A 415 -0.43 -24.57 3.01
CA ARG A 415 -1.30 -25.74 2.84
C ARG A 415 -1.94 -25.83 1.44
N TRP A 416 -2.24 -24.71 0.78
CA TRP A 416 -2.79 -24.72 -0.58
C TRP A 416 -1.75 -25.16 -1.61
N LYS A 417 -0.49 -24.78 -1.44
CA LYS A 417 0.60 -25.32 -2.25
C LYS A 417 0.65 -26.86 -2.18
N GLN A 418 0.44 -27.44 -1.00
CA GLN A 418 0.36 -28.90 -0.82
C GLN A 418 -0.87 -29.54 -1.50
N LYS A 419 -1.90 -28.74 -1.86
CA LYS A 419 -3.08 -29.18 -2.61
C LYS A 419 -2.93 -29.07 -4.12
N GLY A 420 -1.70 -28.89 -4.62
CA GLY A 420 -1.39 -28.86 -6.04
C GLY A 420 -1.32 -27.49 -6.69
N PHE A 421 -1.54 -26.40 -5.95
CA PHE A 421 -1.20 -25.06 -6.45
C PHE A 421 0.31 -24.92 -6.57
N THR A 422 0.79 -24.28 -7.63
CA THR A 422 2.21 -24.01 -7.82
C THR A 422 2.46 -22.52 -7.90
N VAL A 423 3.57 -22.10 -7.29
CA VAL A 423 4.03 -20.70 -7.28
C VAL A 423 5.33 -20.66 -8.06
N HIS A 424 5.42 -19.76 -9.04
CA HIS A 424 6.61 -19.57 -9.86
C HIS A 424 7.07 -18.12 -9.73
N ARG A 425 8.39 -17.94 -9.73
CA ARG A 425 9.00 -16.62 -9.83
C ARG A 425 9.39 -16.39 -11.28
N GLU A 426 8.85 -15.34 -11.88
CA GLU A 426 9.18 -14.95 -13.24
C GLU A 426 10.55 -14.23 -13.28
N PRO A 427 11.19 -14.15 -14.47
CA PRO A 427 12.49 -13.48 -14.60
C PRO A 427 12.50 -12.00 -14.20
N ASP A 428 11.34 -11.33 -14.27
CA ASP A 428 11.14 -9.94 -13.84
C ASP A 428 10.91 -9.80 -12.32
N GLY A 429 10.95 -10.92 -11.58
CA GLY A 429 10.75 -10.96 -10.13
C GLY A 429 9.29 -11.00 -9.68
N THR A 430 8.32 -10.98 -10.60
CA THR A 430 6.89 -11.16 -10.29
C THR A 430 6.57 -12.59 -9.92
N TRP A 431 5.41 -12.80 -9.27
CA TRP A 431 4.96 -14.13 -8.85
C TRP A 431 3.76 -14.56 -9.67
N ARG A 432 3.87 -15.74 -10.28
CA ARG A 432 2.80 -16.41 -10.99
C ARG A 432 2.27 -17.57 -10.16
N LEU A 433 0.95 -17.63 -10.04
CA LEU A 433 0.23 -18.71 -9.37
C LEU A 433 -0.50 -19.56 -10.41
N THR A 434 -0.33 -20.88 -10.34
CA THR A 434 -1.02 -21.84 -11.21
C THR A 434 -1.89 -22.76 -10.36
N ARG A 435 -3.12 -22.99 -10.81
CA ARG A 435 -4.07 -23.92 -10.18
C ARG A 435 -3.66 -25.39 -10.40
N PRO A 436 -4.24 -26.33 -9.65
CA PRO A 436 -3.98 -27.77 -9.85
C PRO A 436 -4.32 -28.28 -11.26
N ASP A 437 -5.23 -27.63 -11.97
CA ASP A 437 -5.60 -27.94 -13.35
C ASP A 437 -4.65 -27.36 -14.42
N GLY A 438 -3.59 -26.67 -13.98
CA GLY A 438 -2.61 -26.03 -14.85
C GLY A 438 -3.00 -24.64 -15.34
N THR A 439 -4.18 -24.12 -15.00
CA THR A 439 -4.59 -22.75 -15.38
C THR A 439 -3.95 -21.70 -14.48
N GLN A 440 -3.68 -20.53 -15.02
CA GLN A 440 -3.15 -19.41 -14.22
C GLN A 440 -4.24 -18.89 -13.29
N ALA A 441 -3.89 -18.69 -12.02
CA ALA A 441 -4.82 -18.20 -11.00
C ALA A 441 -4.67 -16.68 -10.74
N ALA A 442 -3.47 -16.14 -10.96
CA ALA A 442 -3.18 -14.71 -10.87
C ALA A 442 -1.79 -14.44 -11.48
#